data_650c54cdbce8f877f0b0e7e832b8d7d1
#
_entry.id   650c54cdbce8f877f0b0e7e832b8d7d1
#
_cell.length_a   1.000
_cell.length_b   1.000
_cell.length_c   1.000
_cell.angle_alpha   90.00
_cell.angle_beta   90.00
_cell.angle_gamma   90.00
#
_symmetry.space_group_name_H-M   'P 1'
#
loop_
_entity.id
_entity.type
_entity.pdbx_description
1 polymer ?
#
loop_
_entity_poly.entity_id
_entity_poly.type
_entity_poly.pdbx_seq_one_letter_code
_entity_poly.pdbx_strand_id
1 'polypeptide(L)'
;MSANIANQTGPNGHPVGYDDNGDFVEWIPDEGGQNGGKPVPLVLRRGDHSIKEAYERFRDKVWWNRHMAHGEPRDAARGVEEKYGLEFLEPGDDIEWGICLGKMMALAWVLGMEWEDAGDT
;
A
#
# COMPACT_ATOMS: atom_id res chain seq x y z
N MET A 1 8.44 10.85 -11.74
CA MET A 1 8.44 12.31 -11.91
C MET A 1 7.07 12.87 -11.60
N SER A 2 7.00 13.86 -10.77
CA SER A 2 5.73 14.46 -10.39
C SER A 2 5.24 15.45 -11.43
N ALA A 3 3.91 15.53 -11.61
CA ALA A 3 3.27 16.49 -12.51
C ALA A 3 2.58 17.56 -11.68
N ASN A 4 3.02 18.80 -11.80
CA ASN A 4 2.38 19.91 -11.13
C ASN A 4 1.16 20.39 -11.92
N ILE A 5 0.13 20.77 -11.21
CA ILE A 5 -1.03 21.42 -11.81
C ILE A 5 -0.72 22.91 -11.86
N ALA A 6 -0.61 23.46 -13.07
CA ALA A 6 -0.20 24.84 -13.28
C ALA A 6 -1.10 25.82 -12.50
N ASN A 7 -0.47 26.78 -11.82
CA ASN A 7 -1.14 27.87 -11.10
C ASN A 7 -2.05 27.45 -9.94
N GLN A 8 -1.93 26.23 -9.47
CA GLN A 8 -2.67 25.79 -8.30
C GLN A 8 -1.76 25.65 -7.09
N THR A 9 -2.26 26.04 -5.94
CA THR A 9 -1.57 25.90 -4.66
C THR A 9 -2.45 25.16 -3.68
N GLY A 10 -1.81 24.47 -2.73
CA GLY A 10 -2.49 23.79 -1.65
C GLY A 10 -2.81 24.69 -0.47
N PRO A 11 -3.36 24.14 0.61
CA PRO A 11 -3.78 24.90 1.80
C PRO A 11 -2.65 25.64 2.49
N ASN A 12 -1.39 25.23 2.29
CA ASN A 12 -0.23 25.92 2.86
C ASN A 12 0.44 26.89 1.88
N GLY A 13 -0.17 27.10 0.72
CA GLY A 13 0.31 28.06 -0.27
C GLY A 13 1.43 27.56 -1.17
N HIS A 14 1.68 26.26 -1.20
CA HIS A 14 2.72 25.65 -2.02
C HIS A 14 2.13 24.91 -3.23
N PRO A 15 2.94 24.67 -4.28
CA PRO A 15 2.45 23.99 -5.48
C PRO A 15 1.87 22.61 -5.17
N VAL A 16 0.85 22.23 -5.94
CA VAL A 16 0.23 20.91 -5.84
C VAL A 16 0.46 20.11 -7.12
N GLY A 17 0.35 18.81 -7.03
CA GLY A 17 0.51 17.91 -8.17
C GLY A 17 0.45 16.47 -7.70
N TYR A 18 0.79 15.55 -8.62
CA TYR A 18 0.81 14.13 -8.32
C TYR A 18 2.24 13.65 -8.12
N ASP A 19 2.46 12.85 -7.08
CA ASP A 19 3.76 12.23 -6.86
C ASP A 19 3.91 10.97 -7.73
N ASP A 20 5.05 10.28 -7.60
CA ASP A 20 5.33 9.09 -8.40
C ASP A 20 4.40 7.92 -8.10
N ASN A 21 3.75 7.94 -6.95
CA ASN A 21 2.76 6.93 -6.55
C ASN A 21 1.35 7.26 -7.04
N GLY A 22 1.14 8.44 -7.66
CA GLY A 22 -0.17 8.88 -8.10
C GLY A 22 -1.00 9.56 -7.02
N ASP A 23 -0.40 9.89 -5.87
CA ASP A 23 -1.08 10.61 -4.79
C ASP A 23 -1.09 12.12 -5.10
N PHE A 24 -2.22 12.78 -4.84
CA PHE A 24 -2.32 14.23 -4.99
C PHE A 24 -1.76 14.89 -3.73
N VAL A 25 -0.70 15.67 -3.92
CA VAL A 25 0.12 16.19 -2.82
C VAL A 25 0.39 17.68 -2.97
N GLU A 26 0.69 18.31 -1.85
CA GLU A 26 1.27 19.66 -1.82
C GLU A 26 2.77 19.53 -1.55
N TRP A 27 3.59 20.20 -2.34
CA TRP A 27 5.05 20.15 -2.23
C TRP A 27 5.53 21.20 -1.24
N ILE A 28 5.65 20.83 0.03
CA ILE A 28 6.05 21.76 1.10
C ILE A 28 7.58 21.80 1.18
N PRO A 29 8.21 22.98 1.08
CA PRO A 29 9.67 23.09 1.16
C PRO A 29 10.23 22.55 2.47
N ASP A 30 11.40 21.89 2.39
CA ASP A 30 12.14 21.49 3.57
C ASP A 30 12.64 22.72 4.35
N GLU A 31 13.01 22.53 5.62
CA GLU A 31 13.53 23.60 6.47
C GLU A 31 14.69 24.38 5.81
N GLY A 32 15.50 23.71 5.00
CA GLY A 32 16.58 24.35 4.27
C GLY A 32 16.17 25.01 2.96
N GLY A 33 14.90 24.90 2.55
CA GLY A 33 14.42 25.47 1.30
C GLY A 33 15.00 24.82 0.06
N GLN A 34 15.50 23.59 0.17
CA GLN A 34 16.18 22.91 -0.93
C GLN A 34 15.32 21.79 -1.54
N ASN A 35 15.59 21.52 -2.82
CA ASN A 35 15.12 20.30 -3.51
C ASN A 35 13.61 20.09 -3.66
N GLY A 36 12.83 21.13 -3.88
CA GLY A 36 11.43 20.99 -4.25
C GLY A 36 10.49 20.55 -3.13
N GLY A 37 11.02 20.27 -1.95
CA GLY A 37 10.22 20.04 -0.77
C GLY A 37 9.70 18.64 -0.58
N LYS A 38 8.93 18.47 0.48
CA LYS A 38 8.35 17.21 0.91
C LYS A 38 6.90 17.09 0.42
N PRO A 39 6.50 15.96 -0.18
CA PRO A 39 5.11 15.78 -0.58
C PRO A 39 4.22 15.52 0.64
N VAL A 40 3.13 16.28 0.74
CA VAL A 40 2.13 16.12 1.81
C VAL A 40 0.79 15.82 1.15
N PRO A 41 0.15 14.68 1.44
CA PRO A 41 -1.13 14.32 0.83
C PRO A 41 -2.20 15.38 1.09
N LEU A 42 -2.90 15.77 0.04
CA LEU A 42 -4.00 16.74 0.10
C LEU A 42 -5.35 16.08 0.30
N VAL A 43 -5.50 14.86 -0.20
CA VAL A 43 -6.70 14.08 0.03
C VAL A 43 -6.45 13.15 1.20
N LEU A 44 -7.50 12.79 1.93
CA LEU A 44 -7.37 11.92 3.09
C LEU A 44 -7.30 10.45 2.69
N ARG A 45 -6.62 10.18 1.59
CA ARG A 45 -6.36 8.81 1.14
C ARG A 45 -5.17 8.80 0.19
N ARG A 46 -4.60 7.63 0.03
CA ARG A 46 -3.58 7.38 -1.00
C ARG A 46 -4.23 7.21 -2.36
N GLY A 47 -3.42 7.27 -3.43
CA GLY A 47 -3.88 7.00 -4.78
C GLY A 47 -4.19 5.52 -5.00
N ASP A 48 -4.91 5.23 -6.07
CA ASP A 48 -5.38 3.87 -6.38
C ASP A 48 -4.22 2.87 -6.52
N HIS A 49 -3.12 3.29 -7.14
CA HIS A 49 -1.96 2.41 -7.32
C HIS A 49 -1.37 1.97 -5.98
N SER A 50 -1.17 2.91 -5.06
CA SER A 50 -0.62 2.61 -3.74
C SER A 50 -1.53 1.70 -2.93
N ILE A 51 -2.84 1.94 -2.99
CA ILE A 51 -3.84 1.13 -2.29
C ILE A 51 -3.83 -0.31 -2.83
N LYS A 52 -3.82 -0.44 -4.17
CA LYS A 52 -3.81 -1.75 -4.83
C LYS A 52 -2.54 -2.53 -4.51
N GLU A 53 -1.39 -1.88 -4.55
CA GLU A 53 -0.10 -2.50 -4.24
C GLU A 53 -0.06 -2.98 -2.79
N ALA A 54 -0.56 -2.18 -1.85
CA ALA A 54 -0.64 -2.57 -0.45
C ALA A 54 -1.58 -3.77 -0.24
N TYR A 55 -2.74 -3.75 -0.91
CA TYR A 55 -3.67 -4.87 -0.86
C TYR A 55 -3.01 -6.17 -1.36
N GLU A 56 -2.38 -6.13 -2.53
CA GLU A 56 -1.74 -7.30 -3.13
C GLU A 56 -0.65 -7.87 -2.22
N ARG A 57 0.09 -7.00 -1.55
CA ARG A 57 1.14 -7.40 -0.62
C ARG A 57 0.60 -8.23 0.54
N PHE A 58 -0.47 -7.78 1.17
CA PHE A 58 -1.07 -8.53 2.28
C PHE A 58 -1.83 -9.75 1.80
N ARG A 59 -2.49 -9.67 0.65
CA ARG A 59 -3.13 -10.82 0.03
C ARG A 59 -2.13 -11.93 -0.26
N ASP A 60 -0.99 -11.59 -0.83
CA ASP A 60 0.06 -12.56 -1.15
C ASP A 60 0.64 -13.20 0.11
N LYS A 61 0.79 -12.43 1.20
CA LYS A 61 1.21 -12.97 2.49
C LYS A 61 0.19 -13.97 3.04
N VAL A 62 -1.08 -13.64 2.98
CA VAL A 62 -2.15 -14.54 3.44
C VAL A 62 -2.18 -15.80 2.58
N TRP A 63 -2.10 -15.64 1.26
CA TRP A 63 -2.07 -16.77 0.33
C TRP A 63 -0.88 -17.70 0.63
N TRP A 64 0.31 -17.13 0.81
CA TRP A 64 1.52 -17.91 1.08
C TRP A 64 1.37 -18.73 2.37
N ASN A 65 0.86 -18.13 3.44
CA ASN A 65 0.67 -18.82 4.72
C ASN A 65 -0.35 -19.95 4.61
N ARG A 66 -1.45 -19.74 3.91
CA ARG A 66 -2.46 -20.79 3.68
C ARG A 66 -1.89 -21.92 2.82
N HIS A 67 -1.14 -21.55 1.79
CA HIS A 67 -0.51 -22.51 0.89
C HIS A 67 0.46 -23.41 1.65
N MET A 68 1.33 -22.84 2.47
CA MET A 68 2.31 -23.58 3.25
C MET A 68 1.63 -24.45 4.33
N ALA A 69 0.57 -23.95 4.95
CA ALA A 69 -0.18 -24.67 5.98
C ALA A 69 -0.87 -25.93 5.42
N HIS A 70 -1.26 -25.91 4.14
CA HIS A 70 -1.91 -27.05 3.49
C HIS A 70 -0.93 -28.06 2.90
N GLY A 71 0.38 -27.83 3.07
CA GLY A 71 1.39 -28.73 2.54
C GLY A 71 1.49 -28.77 1.02
N GLU A 72 1.05 -27.72 0.36
CA GLU A 72 1.08 -27.59 -1.08
C GLU A 72 2.52 -27.49 -1.61
N PRO A 73 2.76 -27.80 -2.91
CA PRO A 73 4.11 -27.73 -3.47
C PRO A 73 4.73 -26.35 -3.31
N ARG A 74 5.97 -26.33 -2.81
CA ARG A 74 6.70 -25.09 -2.55
C ARG A 74 7.01 -24.31 -3.83
N ASP A 75 7.12 -24.99 -4.97
CA ASP A 75 7.42 -24.32 -6.23
C ASP A 75 6.45 -23.19 -6.57
N ALA A 76 5.16 -23.38 -6.26
CA ALA A 76 4.16 -22.35 -6.51
C ALA A 76 4.36 -21.10 -5.62
N ALA A 77 5.02 -21.26 -4.48
CA ALA A 77 5.25 -20.16 -3.53
C ALA A 77 6.55 -19.40 -3.80
N ARG A 78 7.43 -19.90 -4.65
CA ARG A 78 8.75 -19.29 -4.86
C ARG A 78 8.70 -17.86 -5.36
N GLY A 79 7.81 -17.55 -6.28
CA GLY A 79 7.68 -16.20 -6.80
C GLY A 79 7.33 -15.19 -5.73
N VAL A 80 6.48 -15.58 -4.80
CA VAL A 80 6.08 -14.75 -3.66
C VAL A 80 7.25 -14.61 -2.69
N GLU A 81 7.96 -15.69 -2.41
CA GLU A 81 9.14 -15.66 -1.53
C GLU A 81 10.24 -14.76 -2.07
N GLU A 82 10.49 -14.81 -3.37
CA GLU A 82 11.48 -13.95 -4.01
C GLU A 82 11.08 -12.48 -3.99
N LYS A 83 9.79 -12.20 -4.17
CA LYS A 83 9.28 -10.85 -4.23
C LYS A 83 9.33 -10.14 -2.86
N TYR A 84 8.97 -10.83 -1.79
CA TYR A 84 8.80 -10.19 -0.47
C TYR A 84 9.82 -10.61 0.57
N GLY A 85 10.40 -11.81 0.45
CA GLY A 85 11.27 -12.38 1.46
C GLY A 85 10.52 -13.10 2.57
N LEU A 86 11.15 -14.13 3.14
CA LEU A 86 10.52 -14.96 4.17
C LEU A 86 10.21 -14.19 5.46
N GLU A 87 11.04 -13.22 5.80
CA GLU A 87 10.83 -12.41 7.01
C GLU A 87 9.48 -11.70 6.97
N PHE A 88 9.14 -11.10 5.84
CA PHE A 88 7.84 -10.45 5.66
C PHE A 88 6.70 -11.46 5.69
N LEU A 89 6.89 -12.62 5.05
CA LEU A 89 5.82 -13.62 4.85
C LEU A 89 5.44 -14.39 6.11
N GLU A 90 6.33 -14.49 7.08
CA GLU A 90 6.03 -15.21 8.32
C GLU A 90 4.87 -14.56 9.07
N PRO A 91 3.94 -15.39 9.63
CA PRO A 91 2.68 -14.86 10.18
C PRO A 91 2.84 -14.11 11.50
N GLY A 92 3.91 -14.36 12.25
CA GLY A 92 4.05 -13.84 13.60
C GLY A 92 3.10 -14.55 14.57
N ASP A 93 2.75 -13.88 15.66
CA ASP A 93 1.79 -14.42 16.63
C ASP A 93 0.34 -14.21 16.14
N ASP A 94 -0.63 -14.66 16.92
CA ASP A 94 -2.05 -14.57 16.55
C ASP A 94 -2.52 -13.12 16.41
N ILE A 95 -1.99 -12.22 17.22
CA ILE A 95 -2.34 -10.80 17.15
C ILE A 95 -1.81 -10.19 15.85
N GLU A 96 -0.54 -10.45 15.54
CA GLU A 96 0.08 -9.97 14.31
C GLU A 96 -0.63 -10.51 13.08
N TRP A 97 -1.02 -11.77 13.10
CA TRP A 97 -1.78 -12.40 12.02
C TRP A 97 -3.15 -11.75 11.84
N GLY A 98 -3.87 -11.50 12.95
CA GLY A 98 -5.15 -10.80 12.92
C GLY A 98 -5.03 -9.38 12.35
N ILE A 99 -3.97 -8.67 12.69
CA ILE A 99 -3.69 -7.33 12.13
C ILE A 99 -3.47 -7.43 10.63
N CYS A 100 -2.70 -8.40 10.17
CA CYS A 100 -2.46 -8.62 8.74
C CYS A 100 -3.77 -8.88 7.98
N LEU A 101 -4.62 -9.77 8.49
CA LEU A 101 -5.92 -10.05 7.89
C LEU A 101 -6.81 -8.81 7.86
N GLY A 102 -6.83 -8.04 8.96
CA GLY A 102 -7.60 -6.80 9.03
C GLY A 102 -7.15 -5.78 8.02
N LYS A 103 -5.84 -5.62 7.83
CA LYS A 103 -5.29 -4.72 6.80
C LYS A 103 -5.70 -5.15 5.40
N MET A 104 -5.62 -6.43 5.10
CA MET A 104 -6.03 -6.97 3.80
C MET A 104 -7.52 -6.72 3.55
N MET A 105 -8.35 -7.01 4.53
CA MET A 105 -9.80 -6.85 4.40
C MET A 105 -10.21 -5.39 4.23
N ALA A 106 -9.60 -4.48 4.99
CA ALA A 106 -9.87 -3.05 4.87
C ALA A 106 -9.49 -2.52 3.50
N LEU A 107 -8.33 -2.91 2.98
CA LEU A 107 -7.87 -2.50 1.66
C LEU A 107 -8.75 -3.10 0.56
N ALA A 108 -9.18 -4.35 0.71
CA ALA A 108 -10.11 -4.98 -0.22
C ALA A 108 -11.43 -4.21 -0.29
N TRP A 109 -11.96 -3.80 0.86
CA TRP A 109 -13.19 -3.00 0.91
C TRP A 109 -13.00 -1.65 0.21
N VAL A 110 -11.89 -0.97 0.44
CA VAL A 110 -11.57 0.31 -0.23
C VAL A 110 -11.53 0.12 -1.75
N LEU A 111 -11.06 -1.04 -2.23
CA LEU A 111 -10.99 -1.36 -3.66
C LEU A 111 -12.33 -1.87 -4.24
N GLY A 112 -13.39 -1.83 -3.46
CA GLY A 112 -14.74 -2.15 -3.95
C GLY A 112 -15.28 -3.52 -3.59
N MET A 113 -14.54 -4.31 -2.82
CA MET A 113 -15.00 -5.61 -2.36
C MET A 113 -15.96 -5.46 -1.18
N GLU A 114 -17.02 -6.26 -1.14
CA GLU A 114 -17.91 -6.25 0.01
C GLU A 114 -17.22 -6.88 1.22
N TRP A 115 -17.64 -6.46 2.44
CA TRP A 115 -17.02 -6.96 3.66
C TRP A 115 -17.09 -8.49 3.78
N GLU A 116 -18.17 -9.10 3.33
CA GLU A 116 -18.38 -10.53 3.37
C GLU A 116 -17.37 -11.27 2.50
N ASP A 117 -16.90 -10.65 1.43
CA ASP A 117 -15.97 -11.27 0.48
C ASP A 117 -14.52 -10.89 0.75
N ALA A 118 -14.29 -9.81 1.48
CA ALA A 118 -12.95 -9.24 1.66
C ALA A 118 -11.98 -10.19 2.40
N GLY A 119 -12.47 -11.08 3.22
CA GLY A 119 -11.66 -12.07 3.93
C GLY A 119 -11.47 -13.39 3.19
N ASP A 120 -12.11 -13.54 2.05
CA ASP A 120 -12.14 -14.76 1.26
C ASP A 120 -11.06 -14.71 0.18
N THR A 121 -9.91 -15.30 0.45
CA THR A 121 -8.81 -15.38 -0.52
C THR A 121 -8.30 -16.79 -0.69
#